data_04f21148fd878b25ed2a255e5da28c30
#
_entry.id   04f21148fd878b25ed2a255e5da28c30
#
_cell.length_a   1.000
_cell.length_b   1.000
_cell.length_c   1.000
_cell.angle_alpha   90.00
_cell.angle_beta   90.00
_cell.angle_gamma   90.00
#
_symmetry.space_group_name_H-M   'P 1'
#
loop_
_entity.id
_entity.type
_entity.pdbx_description
1 polymer ?
#
loop_
_entity_poly.entity_id
_entity_poly.type
_entity_poly.pdbx_seq_one_letter_code
_entity_poly.pdbx_strand_id
1 'polypeptide(L)'
;EPYQGETITSDEVELYGDAHTVGKNLIPTMDEPLSANGITCMVNVDGSITLDGTATANTYINFPHMMIEAGTYTLSSGSAIPTGIGLSLREANDQSTNLLRISNGQSAATGTIAYNGDAYVYISINSGTTASNLTIYPQLEAGSEATAYEPYQGMTTALEDGDSLDLATGEVVRRWKRLELDGTEKWTFAGTNEHGLTNFNLLLADSYMSKSPTGMCTHYPNQNTLFADT
;
A
#
# COMPACT_ATOMS: atom_id res chain seq x y z
N GLU A 1 9.48 6.92 -8.56
CA GLU A 1 9.77 7.98 -7.59
C GLU A 1 8.49 8.71 -7.27
N PRO A 2 8.18 8.98 -6.00
CA PRO A 2 7.02 9.79 -5.67
C PRO A 2 7.22 11.20 -6.22
N TYR A 3 6.21 11.69 -6.88
CA TYR A 3 6.23 13.01 -7.50
C TYR A 3 6.20 14.10 -6.44
N GLN A 4 7.26 14.90 -6.38
CA GLN A 4 7.42 16.02 -5.46
C GLN A 4 6.97 17.33 -6.12
N GLY A 5 5.68 17.68 -5.97
CA GLY A 5 5.21 19.07 -5.98
C GLY A 5 5.48 19.97 -7.19
N GLU A 6 5.99 19.48 -8.31
CA GLU A 6 6.10 20.27 -9.54
C GLU A 6 4.79 20.20 -10.34
N THR A 7 4.34 21.32 -10.84
CA THR A 7 3.18 21.35 -11.74
C THR A 7 3.57 20.70 -13.07
N ILE A 8 3.03 19.52 -13.35
CA ILE A 8 3.16 18.89 -14.66
C ILE A 8 2.32 19.69 -15.64
N THR A 9 2.97 20.32 -16.60
CA THR A 9 2.32 21.14 -17.65
C THR A 9 2.24 20.41 -18.99
N SER A 10 2.58 19.12 -19.05
CA SER A 10 2.45 18.33 -20.26
C SER A 10 1.12 17.60 -20.31
N ASP A 11 0.47 17.58 -21.46
CA ASP A 11 -0.84 16.98 -21.68
C ASP A 11 -0.84 15.43 -21.58
N GLU A 12 0.33 14.78 -21.48
CA GLU A 12 0.45 13.33 -21.32
C GLU A 12 1.62 12.99 -20.39
N VAL A 13 1.32 12.34 -19.28
CA VAL A 13 2.30 11.69 -18.42
C VAL A 13 2.11 10.19 -18.53
N GLU A 14 3.10 9.51 -19.09
CA GLU A 14 3.15 8.05 -19.03
C GLU A 14 3.61 7.63 -17.64
N LEU A 15 2.69 7.06 -16.86
CA LEU A 15 2.96 6.50 -15.54
C LEU A 15 3.23 5.01 -15.68
N TYR A 16 4.44 4.59 -15.27
CA TYR A 16 4.81 3.18 -15.21
C TYR A 16 4.98 2.78 -13.75
N GLY A 17 4.32 1.70 -13.35
CA GLY A 17 4.43 1.14 -12.02
C GLY A 17 3.15 1.24 -11.20
N ASP A 18 3.29 1.21 -9.89
CA ASP A 18 2.16 1.25 -8.97
C ASP A 18 1.85 2.70 -8.58
N ALA A 19 0.59 3.09 -8.75
CA ALA A 19 0.09 4.33 -8.14
C ALA A 19 -0.22 4.07 -6.67
N HIS A 20 0.38 4.85 -5.80
CA HIS A 20 0.13 4.77 -4.36
C HIS A 20 -0.51 6.07 -3.89
N THR A 21 -1.73 5.98 -3.39
CA THR A 21 -2.43 7.11 -2.77
C THR A 21 -2.38 6.94 -1.26
N VAL A 22 -2.06 8.00 -0.55
CA VAL A 22 -2.01 7.99 0.92
C VAL A 22 -2.89 9.12 1.43
N GLY A 23 -3.78 8.79 2.36
CA GLY A 23 -4.53 9.79 3.12
C GLY A 23 -3.62 10.58 4.05
N LYS A 24 -4.19 11.36 4.94
CA LYS A 24 -3.45 12.17 5.91
C LYS A 24 -2.64 11.33 6.90
N ASN A 25 -3.20 10.22 7.39
CA ASN A 25 -2.49 9.26 8.22
C ASN A 25 -1.59 8.38 7.36
N LEU A 26 -0.28 8.44 7.60
CA LEU A 26 0.73 7.70 6.87
C LEU A 26 0.97 6.29 7.42
N ILE A 27 0.46 5.95 8.62
CA ILE A 27 0.69 4.64 9.26
C ILE A 27 -0.25 3.60 8.63
N PRO A 28 0.30 2.59 7.89
CA PRO A 28 -0.54 1.55 7.33
C PRO A 28 -1.24 0.73 8.42
N THR A 29 -2.46 0.29 8.15
CA THR A 29 -3.24 -0.54 9.08
C THR A 29 -2.56 -1.90 9.25
N MET A 30 -2.59 -2.44 10.47
CA MET A 30 -2.20 -3.83 10.72
C MET A 30 -3.32 -4.77 10.25
N ASP A 31 -2.95 -5.86 9.58
CA ASP A 31 -3.93 -6.80 9.01
C ASP A 31 -4.50 -7.77 10.04
N GLU A 32 -3.74 -8.10 11.09
CA GLU A 32 -4.08 -9.17 12.03
C GLU A 32 -3.86 -8.73 13.48
N PRO A 33 -4.71 -9.20 14.41
CA PRO A 33 -4.47 -9.03 15.83
C PRO A 33 -3.23 -9.81 16.27
N LEU A 34 -2.50 -9.25 17.23
CA LEU A 34 -1.30 -9.86 17.78
C LEU A 34 -1.48 -10.17 19.27
N SER A 35 -0.85 -11.25 19.72
CA SER A 35 -0.72 -11.55 21.15
C SER A 35 0.72 -11.93 21.46
N ALA A 36 1.34 -11.19 22.36
CA ALA A 36 2.73 -11.43 22.76
C ALA A 36 2.95 -11.07 24.22
N ASN A 37 3.70 -11.91 24.93
CA ASN A 37 4.14 -11.67 26.31
C ASN A 37 3.01 -11.21 27.27
N GLY A 38 1.82 -11.80 27.14
CA GLY A 38 0.69 -11.47 28.01
C GLY A 38 -0.10 -10.21 27.61
N ILE A 39 0.25 -9.58 26.50
CA ILE A 39 -0.53 -8.49 25.89
C ILE A 39 -1.28 -9.02 24.68
N THR A 40 -2.56 -8.69 24.60
CA THR A 40 -3.38 -8.82 23.40
C THR A 40 -3.51 -7.47 22.72
N CYS A 41 -3.26 -7.43 21.43
CA CYS A 41 -3.42 -6.26 20.56
C CYS A 41 -4.51 -6.56 19.55
N MET A 42 -5.61 -5.81 19.59
CA MET A 42 -6.72 -5.91 18.65
C MET A 42 -6.70 -4.72 17.71
N VAL A 43 -6.88 -4.98 16.43
CA VAL A 43 -7.06 -3.94 15.40
C VAL A 43 -8.56 -3.67 15.27
N ASN A 44 -8.97 -2.43 15.48
CA ASN A 44 -10.35 -2.02 15.35
C ASN A 44 -10.70 -1.65 13.91
N VAL A 45 -11.98 -1.63 13.57
CA VAL A 45 -12.47 -1.34 12.21
C VAL A 45 -12.04 0.05 11.70
N ASP A 46 -11.84 0.99 12.61
CA ASP A 46 -11.35 2.34 12.32
C ASP A 46 -9.81 2.45 12.27
N GLY A 47 -9.10 1.32 12.32
CA GLY A 47 -7.64 1.28 12.32
C GLY A 47 -6.98 1.63 13.66
N SER A 48 -7.76 1.97 14.68
CA SER A 48 -7.23 2.13 16.03
C SER A 48 -6.83 0.78 16.64
N ILE A 49 -6.00 0.80 17.68
CA ILE A 49 -5.46 -0.40 18.33
C ILE A 49 -5.97 -0.43 19.78
N THR A 50 -6.51 -1.56 20.20
CA THR A 50 -6.87 -1.81 21.61
C THR A 50 -5.88 -2.80 22.21
N LEU A 51 -5.23 -2.39 23.30
CA LEU A 51 -4.30 -3.21 24.10
C LEU A 51 -4.96 -3.66 25.38
N ASP A 52 -4.83 -4.95 25.71
CA ASP A 52 -5.30 -5.52 26.98
C ASP A 52 -4.31 -6.54 27.52
N GLY A 53 -4.19 -6.60 28.85
CA GLY A 53 -3.34 -7.57 29.54
C GLY A 53 -2.16 -6.95 30.29
N THR A 54 -1.31 -7.80 30.85
CA THR A 54 -0.09 -7.40 31.57
C THR A 54 1.14 -7.99 30.90
N ALA A 55 2.08 -7.14 30.52
CA ALA A 55 3.32 -7.54 29.84
C ALA A 55 4.23 -8.35 30.76
N THR A 56 4.49 -9.59 30.44
CA THR A 56 5.43 -10.46 31.17
C THR A 56 6.90 -10.23 30.79
N ALA A 57 7.13 -9.62 29.64
CA ALA A 57 8.43 -9.16 29.14
C ALA A 57 8.26 -7.87 28.31
N ASN A 58 9.37 -7.20 27.98
CA ASN A 58 9.30 -6.09 27.04
C ASN A 58 8.70 -6.56 25.73
N THR A 59 7.66 -5.88 25.29
CA THR A 59 6.86 -6.24 24.12
C THR A 59 6.91 -5.12 23.09
N TYR A 60 7.05 -5.51 21.82
CA TYR A 60 7.06 -4.60 20.69
C TYR A 60 6.02 -5.05 19.67
N ILE A 61 5.17 -4.13 19.26
CA ILE A 61 4.11 -4.36 18.25
C ILE A 61 4.42 -3.43 17.09
N ASN A 62 4.83 -3.99 15.97
CA ASN A 62 5.24 -3.23 14.80
C ASN A 62 4.08 -3.09 13.81
N PHE A 63 3.89 -1.88 13.30
CA PHE A 63 3.03 -1.62 12.14
C PHE A 63 3.76 -1.98 10.85
N PRO A 64 3.03 -2.14 9.73
CA PRO A 64 3.66 -2.31 8.44
C PRO A 64 4.59 -1.13 8.10
N HIS A 65 5.55 -1.39 7.25
CA HIS A 65 6.52 -0.39 6.81
C HIS A 65 5.89 0.63 5.87
N MET A 66 6.46 1.83 5.83
CA MET A 66 6.08 2.92 4.96
C MET A 66 7.31 3.70 4.51
N MET A 67 7.25 4.28 3.32
CA MET A 67 8.27 5.22 2.87
C MET A 67 7.99 6.60 3.45
N ILE A 68 9.01 7.22 4.03
CA ILE A 68 8.96 8.61 4.49
C ILE A 68 10.06 9.43 3.83
N GLU A 69 9.83 10.72 3.72
CA GLU A 69 10.79 11.69 3.19
C GLU A 69 11.23 12.65 4.29
N ALA A 70 12.34 13.37 4.03
CA ALA A 70 12.77 14.40 4.95
C ALA A 70 11.71 15.50 5.05
N GLY A 71 11.33 15.86 6.28
CA GLY A 71 10.25 16.82 6.50
C GLY A 71 9.91 16.99 7.97
N THR A 72 8.93 17.84 8.26
CA THR A 72 8.36 17.96 9.59
C THR A 72 7.14 17.07 9.71
N TYR A 73 7.13 16.24 10.76
CA TYR A 73 6.05 15.29 11.02
C TYR A 73 5.56 15.40 12.45
N THR A 74 4.31 15.03 12.63
CA THR A 74 3.68 14.86 13.95
C THR A 74 3.19 13.44 14.07
N LEU A 75 3.70 12.72 15.09
CA LEU A 75 3.18 11.42 15.53
C LEU A 75 2.18 11.68 16.65
N SER A 76 1.00 11.09 16.58
CA SER A 76 -0.03 11.21 17.61
C SER A 76 -0.66 9.87 17.99
N SER A 77 -1.28 9.80 19.16
CA SER A 77 -1.90 8.60 19.74
C SER A 77 -3.38 8.80 20.09
N GLY A 78 -3.94 9.98 19.75
CA GLY A 78 -5.31 10.35 20.08
C GLY A 78 -5.54 10.72 21.55
N SER A 79 -4.82 10.10 22.47
CA SER A 79 -4.87 10.36 23.91
C SER A 79 -3.50 10.18 24.54
N ALA A 80 -3.33 10.66 25.76
CA ALA A 80 -2.06 10.51 26.49
C ALA A 80 -1.72 9.03 26.72
N ILE A 81 -0.51 8.63 26.36
CA ILE A 81 -0.01 7.26 26.53
C ILE A 81 0.42 7.05 27.99
N PRO A 82 -0.04 5.99 28.69
CA PRO A 82 0.35 5.69 30.05
C PRO A 82 1.84 5.40 30.19
N THR A 83 2.34 5.58 31.43
CA THR A 83 3.72 5.18 31.76
C THR A 83 3.96 3.71 31.48
N GLY A 84 5.12 3.39 30.90
CA GLY A 84 5.50 2.03 30.51
C GLY A 84 5.07 1.65 29.11
N ILE A 85 4.29 2.48 28.42
CA ILE A 85 3.92 2.32 27.01
C ILE A 85 4.52 3.46 26.19
N GLY A 86 4.90 3.21 24.97
CA GLY A 86 5.39 4.21 24.03
C GLY A 86 4.94 3.92 22.60
N LEU A 87 4.75 4.97 21.82
CA LEU A 87 4.53 4.89 20.37
C LEU A 87 5.71 5.61 19.69
N SER A 88 6.37 4.96 18.76
CA SER A 88 7.59 5.49 18.16
C SER A 88 7.65 5.26 16.68
N LEU A 89 8.16 6.23 15.93
CA LEU A 89 8.57 6.12 14.53
C LEU A 89 10.07 5.81 14.50
N ARG A 90 10.48 4.87 13.65
CA ARG A 90 11.85 4.38 13.53
C ARG A 90 12.23 4.09 12.10
N GLU A 91 13.51 4.25 11.78
CA GLU A 91 14.09 3.77 10.51
C GLU A 91 14.09 2.23 10.46
N ALA A 92 13.79 1.66 9.32
CA ALA A 92 13.78 0.20 9.15
C ALA A 92 15.18 -0.41 9.30
N ASN A 93 16.21 0.32 8.87
CA ASN A 93 17.60 -0.14 8.85
C ASN A 93 18.39 0.17 10.12
N ASP A 94 17.91 1.10 10.96
CA ASP A 94 18.54 1.46 12.24
C ASP A 94 17.53 1.35 13.38
N GLN A 95 17.56 0.21 14.07
CA GLN A 95 16.67 -0.05 15.20
C GLN A 95 17.13 0.61 16.50
N SER A 96 18.21 1.37 16.50
CA SER A 96 18.74 2.04 17.72
C SER A 96 18.13 3.43 17.93
N THR A 97 17.73 4.12 16.86
CA THR A 97 17.30 5.51 16.90
C THR A 97 15.82 5.67 16.57
N ASN A 98 15.08 6.33 17.47
CA ASN A 98 13.72 6.77 17.19
C ASN A 98 13.75 8.12 16.50
N LEU A 99 13.06 8.26 15.38
CA LEU A 99 12.85 9.52 14.67
C LEU A 99 11.87 10.40 15.43
N LEU A 100 10.78 9.82 15.93
CA LEU A 100 9.80 10.47 16.83
C LEU A 100 9.37 9.47 17.90
N ARG A 101 9.00 9.97 19.08
CA ARG A 101 8.51 9.13 20.18
C ARG A 101 7.52 9.86 21.06
N ILE A 102 6.44 9.19 21.40
CA ILE A 102 5.45 9.56 22.42
C ILE A 102 5.56 8.58 23.58
N SER A 103 5.56 9.05 24.80
CA SER A 103 5.57 8.22 26.01
C SER A 103 5.14 9.03 27.24
N ASN A 104 4.87 8.35 28.37
CA ASN A 104 4.75 8.96 29.70
C ASN A 104 3.80 10.17 29.78
N GLY A 105 2.56 9.98 29.39
CA GLY A 105 1.53 11.02 29.49
C GLY A 105 1.45 12.00 28.32
N GLN A 106 2.28 11.82 27.29
CA GLN A 106 2.20 12.58 26.07
C GLN A 106 1.16 11.96 25.12
N SER A 107 0.53 12.78 24.28
CA SER A 107 -0.40 12.35 23.22
C SER A 107 0.13 12.63 21.83
N ALA A 108 1.16 13.44 21.69
CA ALA A 108 1.80 13.76 20.41
C ALA A 108 3.27 14.13 20.58
N ALA A 109 4.03 13.97 19.50
CA ALA A 109 5.40 14.40 19.35
C ALA A 109 5.62 14.91 17.93
N THR A 110 6.20 16.11 17.81
CA THR A 110 6.51 16.75 16.53
C THR A 110 8.01 16.91 16.38
N GLY A 111 8.53 16.72 15.19
CA GLY A 111 9.95 16.92 14.90
C GLY A 111 10.24 16.99 13.42
N THR A 112 11.40 17.55 13.09
CA THR A 112 11.92 17.54 11.72
C THR A 112 12.81 16.32 11.55
N ILE A 113 12.48 15.50 10.56
CA ILE A 113 13.17 14.28 10.19
C ILE A 113 14.04 14.57 8.97
N ALA A 114 15.33 14.24 9.04
CA ALA A 114 16.25 14.38 7.91
C ALA A 114 16.41 13.06 7.11
N TYR A 115 15.68 12.02 7.50
CA TYR A 115 15.73 10.69 6.89
C TYR A 115 14.80 10.58 5.69
N ASN A 116 15.30 9.93 4.63
CA ASN A 116 14.50 9.49 3.49
C ASN A 116 14.63 7.99 3.37
N GLY A 117 13.54 7.26 3.41
CA GLY A 117 13.58 5.81 3.25
C GLY A 117 12.50 5.07 3.99
N ASP A 118 12.72 3.78 4.11
CA ASP A 118 11.80 2.85 4.75
C ASP A 118 11.79 3.01 6.27
N ALA A 119 10.61 3.23 6.83
CA ALA A 119 10.37 3.44 8.25
C ALA A 119 9.14 2.67 8.72
N TYR A 120 9.01 2.50 10.02
CA TYR A 120 7.84 1.88 10.62
C TYR A 120 7.52 2.50 11.98
N VAL A 121 6.24 2.44 12.34
CA VAL A 121 5.80 2.78 13.69
C VAL A 121 5.73 1.52 14.53
N TYR A 122 6.00 1.62 15.81
CA TYR A 122 5.83 0.53 16.75
C TYR A 122 5.33 1.00 18.11
N ILE A 123 4.59 0.12 18.78
CA ILE A 123 4.21 0.28 20.18
C ILE A 123 5.20 -0.52 21.02
N SER A 124 5.80 0.11 22.03
CA SER A 124 6.63 -0.53 23.05
C SER A 124 5.90 -0.62 24.37
N ILE A 125 5.95 -1.76 25.03
CA ILE A 125 5.33 -2.00 26.34
C ILE A 125 6.38 -2.62 27.24
N ASN A 126 6.69 -1.95 28.33
CA ASN A 126 7.68 -2.43 29.30
C ASN A 126 7.14 -3.64 30.09
N SER A 127 8.02 -4.54 30.46
CA SER A 127 7.69 -5.66 31.36
C SER A 127 7.01 -5.14 32.63
N GLY A 128 5.95 -5.82 33.08
CA GLY A 128 5.17 -5.45 34.27
C GLY A 128 4.11 -4.37 34.02
N THR A 129 4.04 -3.78 32.82
CA THR A 129 3.02 -2.79 32.47
C THR A 129 1.69 -3.48 32.17
N THR A 130 0.60 -2.96 32.74
CA THR A 130 -0.76 -3.42 32.46
C THR A 130 -1.46 -2.40 31.54
N ALA A 131 -2.02 -2.91 30.44
CA ALA A 131 -2.98 -2.21 29.62
C ALA A 131 -4.37 -2.79 29.94
N SER A 132 -5.37 -1.93 30.18
CA SER A 132 -6.74 -2.35 30.48
C SER A 132 -7.66 -1.75 29.42
N ASN A 133 -7.90 -2.48 28.34
CA ASN A 133 -8.66 -2.02 27.17
C ASN A 133 -8.20 -0.63 26.70
N LEU A 134 -6.90 -0.40 26.68
CA LEU A 134 -6.30 0.87 26.27
C LEU A 134 -6.41 1.01 24.75
N THR A 135 -7.21 1.97 24.28
CA THR A 135 -7.29 2.29 22.86
C THR A 135 -6.31 3.39 22.50
N ILE A 136 -5.50 3.15 21.46
CA ILE A 136 -4.55 4.08 20.87
C ILE A 136 -5.00 4.34 19.44
N TYR A 137 -4.94 5.60 19.02
CA TYR A 137 -5.25 6.07 17.67
C TYR A 137 -3.96 6.50 16.97
N PRO A 138 -3.16 5.57 16.43
CA PRO A 138 -1.85 5.89 15.90
C PRO A 138 -2.00 6.67 14.60
N GLN A 139 -1.42 7.86 14.55
CA GLN A 139 -1.40 8.71 13.37
C GLN A 139 -0.04 9.35 13.20
N LEU A 140 0.54 9.25 12.01
CA LEU A 140 1.67 10.02 11.55
C LEU A 140 1.22 10.92 10.42
N GLU A 141 1.45 12.20 10.54
CA GLU A 141 1.04 13.18 9.53
C GLU A 141 2.17 14.18 9.24
N ALA A 142 2.24 14.66 8.00
CA ALA A 142 3.12 15.75 7.65
C ALA A 142 2.61 17.05 8.26
N GLY A 143 3.52 17.82 8.86
CA GLY A 143 3.19 19.07 9.52
C GLY A 143 3.61 19.10 10.98
N SER A 144 3.40 20.25 11.63
CA SER A 144 3.87 20.56 12.98
C SER A 144 2.77 20.46 14.05
N GLU A 145 1.56 20.10 13.70
CA GLU A 145 0.41 20.06 14.62
C GLU A 145 -0.34 18.72 14.46
N ALA A 146 -0.71 18.14 15.60
CA ALA A 146 -1.58 16.96 15.61
C ALA A 146 -3.01 17.39 15.29
N THR A 147 -3.62 16.68 14.35
CA THR A 147 -5.01 16.91 14.00
C THR A 147 -5.92 15.77 14.50
N ALA A 148 -7.22 15.82 14.23
CA ALA A 148 -8.12 14.74 14.55
C ALA A 148 -7.69 13.44 13.83
N TYR A 149 -7.84 12.30 14.52
CA TYR A 149 -7.52 11.01 13.96
C TYR A 149 -8.30 10.71 12.69
N GLU A 150 -7.60 10.23 11.69
CA GLU A 150 -8.18 9.67 10.47
C GLU A 150 -7.60 8.27 10.26
N PRO A 151 -8.44 7.29 9.89
CA PRO A 151 -7.96 5.96 9.49
C PRO A 151 -6.97 6.07 8.32
N TYR A 152 -6.01 5.16 8.24
CA TYR A 152 -5.15 5.05 7.07
C TYR A 152 -5.99 4.77 5.82
N GLN A 153 -5.75 5.52 4.77
CA GLN A 153 -6.47 5.43 3.49
C GLN A 153 -5.51 5.20 2.31
N GLY A 154 -4.45 4.43 2.55
CA GLY A 154 -3.54 4.06 1.48
C GLY A 154 -4.17 3.03 0.55
N MET A 155 -4.03 3.25 -0.74
CA MET A 155 -4.36 2.29 -1.78
C MET A 155 -3.23 2.23 -2.79
N THR A 156 -2.79 1.01 -3.10
CA THR A 156 -1.86 0.77 -4.20
C THR A 156 -2.64 0.21 -5.38
N THR A 157 -2.53 0.84 -6.51
CA THR A 157 -3.13 0.36 -7.76
C THR A 157 -2.05 0.21 -8.81
N ALA A 158 -1.89 -1.01 -9.35
CA ALA A 158 -1.05 -1.23 -10.51
C ALA A 158 -1.64 -0.46 -11.70
N LEU A 159 -0.83 0.37 -12.33
CA LEU A 159 -1.18 1.08 -13.56
C LEU A 159 -0.71 0.27 -14.75
N GLU A 160 -1.59 0.07 -15.71
CA GLU A 160 -1.31 -0.58 -16.97
C GLU A 160 -1.02 0.47 -18.06
N ASP A 161 -0.43 0.02 -19.17
CA ASP A 161 -0.15 0.89 -20.32
C ASP A 161 -1.45 1.51 -20.87
N GLY A 162 -1.50 2.83 -20.91
CA GLY A 162 -2.69 3.60 -21.29
C GLY A 162 -3.62 4.01 -20.14
N ASP A 163 -3.34 3.61 -18.91
CA ASP A 163 -4.03 4.14 -17.74
C ASP A 163 -3.58 5.59 -17.46
N SER A 164 -4.44 6.37 -16.86
CA SER A 164 -4.10 7.71 -16.40
C SER A 164 -4.58 7.94 -14.96
N LEU A 165 -3.78 8.65 -14.19
CA LEU A 165 -4.11 9.06 -12.82
C LEU A 165 -4.41 10.57 -12.82
N ASP A 166 -5.61 10.94 -12.39
CA ASP A 166 -5.91 12.33 -12.07
C ASP A 166 -5.36 12.65 -10.67
N LEU A 167 -4.28 13.42 -10.63
CA LEU A 167 -3.60 13.78 -9.38
C LEU A 167 -4.44 14.72 -8.49
N ALA A 168 -5.42 15.42 -9.05
CA ALA A 168 -6.26 16.32 -8.27
C ALA A 168 -7.39 15.58 -7.55
N THR A 169 -7.91 14.50 -8.15
CA THR A 169 -9.01 13.70 -7.61
C THR A 169 -8.55 12.37 -7.05
N GLY A 170 -7.34 11.92 -7.38
CA GLY A 170 -6.85 10.57 -7.07
C GLY A 170 -7.55 9.46 -7.88
N GLU A 171 -8.25 9.82 -8.95
CA GLU A 171 -9.03 8.89 -9.75
C GLU A 171 -8.17 8.22 -10.81
N VAL A 172 -8.17 6.88 -10.85
CA VAL A 172 -7.50 6.10 -11.89
C VAL A 172 -8.49 5.83 -13.01
N VAL A 173 -8.20 6.35 -14.20
CA VAL A 173 -8.97 6.10 -15.41
C VAL A 173 -8.32 4.99 -16.20
N ARG A 174 -8.98 3.83 -16.25
CA ARG A 174 -8.54 2.69 -17.06
C ARG A 174 -9.17 2.77 -18.44
N ARG A 175 -8.33 2.69 -19.46
CA ARG A 175 -8.76 2.71 -20.86
C ARG A 175 -8.73 1.30 -21.43
N TRP A 176 -9.89 0.78 -21.77
CA TRP A 176 -10.03 -0.51 -22.41
C TRP A 176 -10.30 -0.35 -23.91
N LYS A 177 -9.58 -1.09 -24.72
CA LYS A 177 -9.93 -1.28 -26.12
C LYS A 177 -10.56 -2.66 -26.30
N ARG A 178 -11.77 -2.71 -26.81
CA ARG A 178 -12.40 -3.98 -27.22
C ARG A 178 -12.06 -4.23 -28.67
N LEU A 179 -11.45 -5.36 -28.94
CA LEU A 179 -11.31 -5.91 -30.28
C LEU A 179 -12.34 -7.01 -30.44
N GLU A 180 -13.17 -6.90 -31.44
CA GLU A 180 -14.13 -7.94 -31.83
C GLU A 180 -13.55 -8.65 -33.04
N LEU A 181 -13.30 -9.94 -32.92
CA LEU A 181 -12.79 -10.78 -33.99
C LEU A 181 -14.02 -11.37 -34.71
N ASP A 182 -14.18 -11.06 -35.99
CA ASP A 182 -15.33 -11.47 -36.78
C ASP A 182 -15.00 -12.54 -37.85
N GLY A 183 -13.74 -13.02 -37.85
CA GLY A 183 -13.25 -14.04 -38.76
C GLY A 183 -12.67 -13.51 -40.08
N THR A 184 -12.61 -12.16 -40.22
CA THR A 184 -12.01 -11.54 -41.43
C THR A 184 -10.53 -11.20 -41.23
N GLU A 185 -10.01 -11.43 -40.03
CA GLU A 185 -8.64 -11.11 -39.64
C GLU A 185 -7.65 -12.00 -40.40
N LYS A 186 -6.45 -11.46 -40.60
CA LYS A 186 -5.36 -12.20 -41.28
C LYS A 186 -4.64 -13.12 -40.27
N TRP A 187 -5.20 -14.27 -40.07
CA TRP A 187 -4.58 -15.34 -39.29
C TRP A 187 -3.44 -16.00 -40.07
N THR A 188 -2.32 -16.24 -39.40
CA THR A 188 -1.18 -16.96 -39.96
C THR A 188 -0.96 -18.26 -39.21
N PHE A 189 -0.80 -19.35 -39.98
CA PHE A 189 -0.47 -20.65 -39.42
C PHE A 189 0.89 -20.58 -38.70
N ALA A 190 0.92 -21.02 -37.45
CA ALA A 190 2.11 -20.98 -36.60
C ALA A 190 2.72 -22.35 -36.32
N GLY A 191 2.08 -23.44 -36.79
CA GLY A 191 2.56 -24.79 -36.59
C GLY A 191 1.58 -25.65 -35.77
N THR A 192 1.94 -26.94 -35.62
CA THR A 192 1.23 -27.87 -34.76
C THR A 192 2.10 -28.20 -33.56
N ASN A 193 1.55 -28.13 -32.35
CA ASN A 193 2.30 -28.45 -31.15
C ASN A 193 2.45 -29.97 -30.93
N GLU A 194 3.20 -30.38 -29.92
CA GLU A 194 3.44 -31.79 -29.58
C GLU A 194 2.19 -32.59 -29.20
N HIS A 195 1.07 -31.91 -28.92
CA HIS A 195 -0.23 -32.52 -28.65
C HIS A 195 -1.14 -32.59 -29.89
N GLY A 196 -0.62 -32.25 -31.07
CA GLY A 196 -1.37 -32.26 -32.32
C GLY A 196 -2.34 -31.09 -32.50
N LEU A 197 -2.25 -30.04 -31.65
CA LEU A 197 -3.08 -28.85 -31.78
C LEU A 197 -2.46 -27.87 -32.78
N THR A 198 -3.27 -27.38 -33.68
CA THR A 198 -2.87 -26.39 -34.68
C THR A 198 -2.93 -24.98 -34.09
N ASN A 199 -1.83 -24.27 -34.22
CA ASN A 199 -1.69 -22.89 -33.70
C ASN A 199 -1.76 -21.89 -34.86
N PHE A 200 -2.48 -20.81 -34.63
CA PHE A 200 -2.54 -19.65 -35.51
C PHE A 200 -2.15 -18.38 -34.75
N ASN A 201 -1.47 -17.48 -35.44
CA ASN A 201 -1.12 -16.17 -34.93
C ASN A 201 -1.93 -15.11 -35.65
N LEU A 202 -2.43 -14.15 -34.88
CA LEU A 202 -2.99 -12.90 -35.37
C LEU A 202 -2.08 -11.75 -34.93
N LEU A 203 -1.59 -10.98 -35.90
CA LEU A 203 -0.84 -9.75 -35.60
C LEU A 203 -1.85 -8.65 -35.27
N LEU A 204 -1.88 -8.25 -34.03
CA LEU A 204 -2.63 -7.08 -33.58
C LEU A 204 -1.80 -5.80 -33.72
N ALA A 205 -2.46 -4.67 -33.91
CA ALA A 205 -1.78 -3.38 -33.84
C ALA A 205 -1.19 -3.14 -32.44
N ASP A 206 -0.08 -2.42 -32.34
CA ASP A 206 0.63 -2.19 -31.07
C ASP A 206 -0.28 -1.63 -29.97
N SER A 207 -1.30 -0.87 -30.34
CA SER A 207 -2.30 -0.32 -29.41
C SER A 207 -3.21 -1.34 -28.72
N TYR A 208 -3.17 -2.62 -29.12
CA TYR A 208 -3.87 -3.75 -28.49
C TYR A 208 -2.92 -4.70 -27.75
N MET A 209 -1.61 -4.47 -27.86
CA MET A 209 -0.60 -5.29 -27.22
C MET A 209 -0.39 -4.80 -25.80
N SER A 210 -0.82 -5.58 -24.82
CA SER A 210 -0.36 -5.37 -23.45
C SER A 210 1.06 -5.95 -23.30
N LYS A 211 1.82 -5.52 -22.30
CA LYS A 211 3.15 -6.06 -21.98
C LYS A 211 3.13 -7.55 -21.61
N SER A 212 1.96 -8.14 -21.43
CA SER A 212 1.73 -9.56 -21.19
C SER A 212 0.83 -10.16 -22.27
N PRO A 213 1.36 -10.48 -23.46
CA PRO A 213 0.56 -11.06 -24.54
C PRO A 213 -0.05 -12.43 -24.21
N THR A 214 0.40 -13.09 -23.15
CA THR A 214 -0.11 -14.39 -22.70
C THR A 214 -1.52 -14.36 -22.09
N GLY A 215 -2.01 -13.21 -21.67
CA GLY A 215 -3.35 -13.07 -21.09
C GLY A 215 -4.49 -13.00 -22.09
N MET A 216 -4.22 -12.61 -23.32
CA MET A 216 -5.27 -12.37 -24.33
C MET A 216 -5.76 -13.64 -25.02
N CYS A 217 -4.95 -14.68 -25.11
CA CYS A 217 -5.30 -15.92 -25.81
C CYS A 217 -5.99 -16.97 -24.92
N THR A 218 -5.94 -16.82 -23.59
CA THR A 218 -6.51 -17.81 -22.66
C THR A 218 -8.02 -17.72 -22.46
N HIS A 219 -8.66 -16.69 -23.02
CA HIS A 219 -10.10 -16.44 -22.82
C HIS A 219 -10.97 -16.74 -24.03
N TYR A 220 -10.45 -17.44 -25.04
CA TYR A 220 -11.28 -17.97 -26.14
C TYR A 220 -11.79 -19.34 -25.75
N PRO A 221 -13.05 -19.49 -25.29
CA PRO A 221 -13.53 -20.74 -24.74
C PRO A 221 -13.74 -21.84 -25.81
N ASN A 222 -13.54 -21.55 -27.10
CA ASN A 222 -13.80 -22.48 -28.19
C ASN A 222 -12.78 -22.43 -29.33
N GLN A 223 -11.49 -22.32 -29.02
CA GLN A 223 -10.44 -22.33 -30.05
C GLN A 223 -10.50 -23.55 -30.98
N ASN A 224 -11.02 -24.67 -30.51
CA ASN A 224 -11.11 -25.90 -31.29
C ASN A 224 -12.33 -25.97 -32.21
N THR A 225 -13.32 -25.09 -32.07
CA THR A 225 -14.55 -25.12 -32.90
C THR A 225 -14.54 -24.07 -34.00
N LEU A 226 -13.74 -23.02 -33.91
CA LEU A 226 -13.64 -22.00 -34.95
C LEU A 226 -12.83 -22.43 -36.19
N PHE A 227 -12.05 -23.51 -36.10
CA PHE A 227 -11.13 -23.95 -37.15
C PHE A 227 -11.39 -25.42 -37.61
N ALA A 228 -12.49 -26.02 -37.17
CA ALA A 228 -12.82 -27.40 -37.54
C ALA A 228 -13.51 -27.54 -38.92
N ASP A 229 -13.91 -26.43 -39.53
CA ASP A 229 -14.73 -26.43 -40.77
C ASP A 229 -14.04 -25.73 -41.96
N THR A 230 -12.70 -25.80 -42.08
CA THR A 230 -12.01 -25.38 -43.32
C THR A 230 -11.07 -26.44 -43.85
#